data_e0312eb5361c443d30ec3f98d2815c96
#
_entry.id   e0312eb5361c443d30ec3f98d2815c96
#
_cell.length_a   1.000
_cell.length_b   1.000
_cell.length_c   1.000
_cell.angle_alpha   90.00
_cell.angle_beta   90.00
_cell.angle_gamma   90.00
#
_symmetry.space_group_name_H-M   'P 1'
#
loop_
_entity.id
_entity.type
_entity.pdbx_description
1 polymer ?
#
loop_
_entity_poly.entity_id
_entity_poly.type
_entity_poly.pdbx_seq_one_letter_code
_entity_poly.pdbx_strand_id
1 'polypeptide(L)'
;LAHLERAQLLASAEEDIATLLWTRGQRAGGLLAAGRAAAAIDAASDVLDLGRSLGAEAAYGPYSVTPGIEAMILLGDWAAAQQLIGRLLNLEPPGGVAAFPRLALGRLRLWQGDAAAARADLAQALHDSQQAMVPEVASVGHARLARVAAAEQRFDEARELVRAGLRLCAGSDGAAHLIRLAAAGVHAEAERAQAAAVRHRGKEVASAVATASDLISRARSAARAGIGELAVTSAEIATAEADWAWLRPDESDEVARWREAVGRWDALCFPYPAAHARCRLSHALLSRSGSSAEASQELRSALAAADALGARALARQIRELGARARVDLEPALSDEPPGAREPATAGTSTGLTARERQVLELLAMGLTNRRIAQTLFITEKTVSVHVTHILEKLQVTNRSQAGAIARSHGKAPAEGEVTPANDPSGRGKIN
;
A
#
# COMPACT_ATOMS: atom_id res chain seq x y z
N LEU A 1 5.52 -18.94 5.92
CA LEU A 1 6.64 -18.95 4.93
C LEU A 1 7.42 -20.26 4.99
N ALA A 2 7.85 -20.76 6.16
CA ALA A 2 8.66 -22.00 6.27
C ALA A 2 8.03 -23.22 5.59
N HIS A 3 6.70 -23.43 5.70
CA HIS A 3 6.00 -24.51 5.01
C HIS A 3 6.04 -24.37 3.48
N LEU A 4 5.97 -23.13 2.97
CA LEU A 4 6.10 -22.86 1.54
C LEU A 4 7.51 -23.15 1.03
N GLU A 5 8.53 -22.78 1.79
CA GLU A 5 9.93 -23.10 1.45
C GLU A 5 10.17 -24.61 1.38
N ARG A 6 9.62 -25.37 2.33
CA ARG A 6 9.70 -26.84 2.29
C ARG A 6 8.95 -27.42 1.09
N ALA A 7 7.75 -26.91 0.79
CA ALA A 7 6.99 -27.35 -0.38
C ALA A 7 7.73 -27.03 -1.70
N GLN A 8 8.41 -25.90 -1.79
CA GLN A 8 9.25 -25.54 -2.94
C GLN A 8 10.42 -26.50 -3.14
N LEU A 9 11.09 -26.90 -2.05
CA LEU A 9 12.19 -27.85 -2.12
C LEU A 9 11.72 -29.24 -2.63
N LEU A 10 10.56 -29.71 -2.14
CA LEU A 10 9.97 -30.96 -2.58
C LEU A 10 9.54 -30.91 -4.06
N ALA A 11 8.81 -29.86 -4.44
CA ALA A 11 8.38 -29.67 -5.84
C ALA A 11 9.56 -29.56 -6.80
N SER A 12 10.66 -28.95 -6.37
CA SER A 12 11.89 -28.83 -7.16
C SER A 12 12.59 -30.20 -7.32
N ALA A 13 12.56 -31.03 -6.27
CA ALA A 13 13.16 -32.39 -6.30
C ALA A 13 12.36 -33.37 -7.17
N GLU A 14 11.04 -33.17 -7.26
CA GLU A 14 10.11 -34.00 -8.05
C GLU A 14 9.84 -33.45 -9.46
N GLU A 15 10.50 -32.35 -9.84
CA GLU A 15 10.29 -31.63 -11.12
C GLU A 15 8.84 -31.22 -11.36
N ASP A 16 8.05 -31.01 -10.27
CA ASP A 16 6.67 -30.55 -10.34
C ASP A 16 6.62 -29.02 -10.54
N ILE A 17 6.63 -28.60 -11.80
CA ILE A 17 6.62 -27.21 -12.23
C ILE A 17 5.37 -26.48 -11.71
N ALA A 18 4.20 -27.14 -11.74
CA ALA A 18 2.95 -26.53 -11.33
C ALA A 18 2.99 -26.14 -9.84
N THR A 19 3.34 -27.09 -8.98
CA THR A 19 3.48 -26.88 -7.53
C THR A 19 4.60 -25.88 -7.23
N LEU A 20 5.70 -25.90 -7.98
CA LEU A 20 6.81 -24.97 -7.79
C LEU A 20 6.38 -23.51 -8.08
N LEU A 21 5.72 -23.25 -9.21
CA LEU A 21 5.23 -21.93 -9.56
C LEU A 21 4.13 -21.46 -8.62
N TRP A 22 3.23 -22.37 -8.23
CA TRP A 22 2.16 -22.06 -7.27
C TRP A 22 2.71 -21.66 -5.90
N THR A 23 3.63 -22.45 -5.32
CA THR A 23 4.21 -22.18 -3.99
C THR A 23 5.03 -20.90 -3.96
N ARG A 24 5.74 -20.58 -5.05
CA ARG A 24 6.45 -19.29 -5.19
C ARG A 24 5.48 -18.12 -5.24
N GLY A 25 4.37 -18.22 -5.98
CA GLY A 25 3.32 -17.22 -6.00
C GLY A 25 2.69 -17.02 -4.63
N GLN A 26 2.41 -18.09 -3.89
CA GLN A 26 1.91 -18.02 -2.51
C GLN A 26 2.91 -17.35 -1.56
N ARG A 27 4.21 -17.56 -1.77
CA ARG A 27 5.25 -16.84 -1.02
C ARG A 27 5.20 -15.33 -1.25
N ALA A 28 5.02 -14.89 -2.49
CA ALA A 28 4.84 -13.47 -2.80
C ALA A 28 3.59 -12.90 -2.09
N GLY A 29 2.48 -13.62 -2.07
CA GLY A 29 1.27 -13.25 -1.33
C GLY A 29 1.49 -13.13 0.18
N GLY A 30 2.19 -14.10 0.77
CA GLY A 30 2.55 -14.09 2.20
C GLY A 30 3.47 -12.92 2.57
N LEU A 31 4.44 -12.59 1.70
CA LEU A 31 5.32 -11.43 1.87
C LEU A 31 4.54 -10.12 1.83
N LEU A 32 3.62 -9.98 0.88
CA LEU A 32 2.76 -8.80 0.79
C LEU A 32 1.87 -8.65 2.03
N ALA A 33 1.22 -9.73 2.47
CA ALA A 33 0.37 -9.71 3.66
C ALA A 33 1.16 -9.31 4.92
N ALA A 34 2.44 -9.71 5.00
CA ALA A 34 3.37 -9.30 6.07
C ALA A 34 3.89 -7.86 5.91
N GLY A 35 3.45 -7.09 4.91
CA GLY A 35 3.90 -5.72 4.65
C GLY A 35 5.24 -5.61 3.93
N ARG A 36 5.82 -6.72 3.46
CA ARG A 36 7.11 -6.78 2.77
C ARG A 36 6.91 -6.65 1.26
N ALA A 37 6.35 -5.52 0.82
CA ALA A 37 5.90 -5.33 -0.57
C ALA A 37 7.05 -5.42 -1.58
N ALA A 38 8.23 -4.85 -1.31
CA ALA A 38 9.40 -4.97 -2.19
C ALA A 38 9.81 -6.44 -2.39
N ALA A 39 9.90 -7.20 -1.30
CA ALA A 39 10.21 -8.63 -1.37
C ALA A 39 9.12 -9.46 -2.09
N ALA A 40 7.85 -9.02 -2.04
CA ALA A 40 6.78 -9.64 -2.80
C ALA A 40 6.93 -9.40 -4.31
N ILE A 41 7.40 -8.22 -4.72
CA ILE A 41 7.70 -7.90 -6.12
C ILE A 41 8.86 -8.75 -6.62
N ASP A 42 9.95 -8.84 -5.84
CA ASP A 42 11.12 -9.68 -6.21
C ASP A 42 10.69 -11.14 -6.38
N ALA A 43 9.94 -11.69 -5.42
CA ALA A 43 9.45 -13.06 -5.49
C ALA A 43 8.53 -13.30 -6.71
N ALA A 44 7.70 -12.32 -7.07
CA ALA A 44 6.85 -12.40 -8.26
C ALA A 44 7.66 -12.32 -9.56
N SER A 45 8.73 -11.53 -9.61
CA SER A 45 9.64 -11.45 -10.75
C SER A 45 10.36 -12.78 -10.99
N ASP A 46 10.84 -13.44 -9.92
CA ASP A 46 11.46 -14.76 -10.00
C ASP A 46 10.49 -15.81 -10.59
N VAL A 47 9.21 -15.75 -10.19
CA VAL A 47 8.17 -16.64 -10.74
C VAL A 47 7.95 -16.37 -12.23
N LEU A 48 7.93 -15.12 -12.62
CA LEU A 48 7.72 -14.72 -14.00
C LEU A 48 8.86 -15.22 -14.92
N ASP A 49 10.09 -15.06 -14.46
CA ASP A 49 11.28 -15.49 -15.21
C ASP A 49 11.36 -17.02 -15.32
N LEU A 50 11.03 -17.73 -14.23
CA LEU A 50 10.92 -19.18 -14.27
C LEU A 50 9.80 -19.65 -15.20
N GLY A 51 8.61 -19.08 -15.08
CA GLY A 51 7.47 -19.41 -15.94
C GLY A 51 7.80 -19.22 -17.43
N ARG A 52 8.51 -18.13 -17.75
CA ARG A 52 8.98 -17.86 -19.11
C ARG A 52 10.00 -18.89 -19.59
N SER A 53 10.99 -19.24 -18.77
CA SER A 53 12.02 -20.20 -19.13
C SER A 53 11.45 -21.61 -19.40
N LEU A 54 10.30 -21.92 -18.78
CA LEU A 54 9.61 -23.21 -18.89
C LEU A 54 8.45 -23.18 -19.92
N GLY A 55 8.23 -22.05 -20.62
CA GLY A 55 7.10 -21.90 -21.55
C GLY A 55 5.72 -21.96 -20.87
N ALA A 56 5.66 -21.75 -19.56
CA ALA A 56 4.44 -21.87 -18.74
C ALA A 56 3.89 -20.49 -18.29
N GLU A 57 4.41 -19.40 -18.83
CA GLU A 57 4.08 -18.03 -18.41
C GLU A 57 2.57 -17.72 -18.57
N ALA A 58 1.92 -18.13 -19.66
CA ALA A 58 0.50 -17.87 -19.89
C ALA A 58 -0.41 -18.61 -18.89
N ALA A 59 -0.03 -19.83 -18.51
CA ALA A 59 -0.84 -20.69 -17.65
C ALA A 59 -0.72 -20.31 -16.16
N TYR A 60 0.47 -20.00 -15.68
CA TYR A 60 0.74 -19.79 -14.25
C TYR A 60 1.11 -18.36 -13.89
N GLY A 61 1.64 -17.57 -14.83
CA GLY A 61 2.06 -16.19 -14.61
C GLY A 61 0.95 -15.31 -14.02
N PRO A 62 -0.26 -15.25 -14.65
CA PRO A 62 -1.32 -14.36 -14.16
C PRO A 62 -1.71 -14.59 -12.72
N TYR A 63 -1.77 -15.83 -12.27
CA TYR A 63 -2.08 -16.19 -10.88
C TYR A 63 -0.92 -15.89 -9.94
N SER A 64 0.26 -16.41 -10.25
CA SER A 64 1.39 -16.42 -9.32
C SER A 64 2.06 -15.04 -9.16
N VAL A 65 1.91 -14.15 -10.15
CA VAL A 65 2.53 -12.82 -10.17
C VAL A 65 1.60 -11.73 -9.61
N THR A 66 0.29 -11.98 -9.54
CA THR A 66 -0.68 -10.97 -9.05
C THR A 66 -0.32 -10.37 -7.68
N PRO A 67 0.20 -11.11 -6.67
CA PRO A 67 0.63 -10.48 -5.43
C PRO A 67 1.73 -9.42 -5.60
N GLY A 68 2.65 -9.61 -6.54
CA GLY A 68 3.66 -8.60 -6.91
C GLY A 68 3.04 -7.38 -7.58
N ILE A 69 2.07 -7.58 -8.46
CA ILE A 69 1.30 -6.48 -9.07
C ILE A 69 0.55 -5.68 -8.00
N GLU A 70 -0.09 -6.35 -7.06
CA GLU A 70 -0.78 -5.70 -5.94
C GLU A 70 0.19 -4.90 -5.07
N ALA A 71 1.41 -5.42 -4.85
CA ALA A 71 2.48 -4.72 -4.15
C ALA A 71 2.93 -3.46 -4.90
N MET A 72 3.10 -3.52 -6.23
CA MET A 72 3.40 -2.35 -7.07
C MET A 72 2.30 -1.29 -6.94
N ILE A 73 1.03 -1.68 -7.02
CA ILE A 73 -0.12 -0.77 -6.88
C ILE A 73 -0.11 -0.11 -5.50
N LEU A 74 0.12 -0.88 -4.44
CA LEU A 74 0.15 -0.38 -3.07
C LEU A 74 1.32 0.57 -2.82
N LEU A 75 2.49 0.32 -3.41
CA LEU A 75 3.67 1.19 -3.35
C LEU A 75 3.57 2.44 -4.25
N GLY A 76 2.54 2.50 -5.12
CA GLY A 76 2.33 3.64 -6.01
C GLY A 76 3.01 3.54 -7.38
N ASP A 77 3.64 2.41 -7.72
CA ASP A 77 4.20 2.18 -9.05
C ASP A 77 3.11 1.68 -10.01
N TRP A 78 2.15 2.56 -10.27
CA TRP A 78 0.96 2.25 -11.07
C TRP A 78 1.29 2.00 -12.54
N ALA A 79 2.32 2.66 -13.05
CA ALA A 79 2.74 2.52 -14.45
C ALA A 79 3.31 1.11 -14.70
N ALA A 80 4.23 0.64 -13.85
CA ALA A 80 4.79 -0.70 -13.95
C ALA A 80 3.72 -1.78 -13.75
N ALA A 81 2.83 -1.60 -12.76
CA ALA A 81 1.71 -2.51 -12.53
C ALA A 81 0.82 -2.63 -13.77
N GLN A 82 0.46 -1.50 -14.40
CA GLN A 82 -0.40 -1.48 -15.58
C GLN A 82 0.27 -2.13 -16.80
N GLN A 83 1.58 -1.90 -16.99
CA GLN A 83 2.35 -2.54 -18.06
C GLN A 83 2.39 -4.06 -17.89
N LEU A 84 2.68 -4.53 -16.68
CA LEU A 84 2.74 -5.96 -16.37
C LEU A 84 1.36 -6.63 -16.53
N ILE A 85 0.29 -6.01 -16.04
CA ILE A 85 -1.07 -6.49 -16.23
C ILE A 85 -1.40 -6.62 -17.73
N GLY A 86 -1.14 -5.57 -18.50
CA GLY A 86 -1.40 -5.57 -19.96
C GLY A 86 -0.65 -6.69 -20.65
N ARG A 87 0.62 -6.90 -20.31
CA ARG A 87 1.43 -7.99 -20.84
C ARG A 87 0.83 -9.36 -20.52
N LEU A 88 0.45 -9.61 -19.25
CA LEU A 88 -0.12 -10.89 -18.83
C LEU A 88 -1.48 -11.19 -19.50
N LEU A 89 -2.31 -10.17 -19.70
CA LEU A 89 -3.60 -10.33 -20.39
C LEU A 89 -3.41 -10.58 -21.90
N ASN A 90 -2.38 -9.99 -22.51
CA ASN A 90 -2.05 -10.23 -23.93
C ASN A 90 -1.48 -11.63 -24.21
N LEU A 91 -1.09 -12.39 -23.16
CA LEU A 91 -0.72 -13.81 -23.31
C LEU A 91 -1.95 -14.73 -23.51
N GLU A 92 -3.15 -14.17 -23.51
CA GLU A 92 -4.42 -14.92 -23.62
C GLU A 92 -4.46 -16.11 -22.64
N PRO A 93 -4.35 -15.86 -21.33
CA PRO A 93 -4.24 -16.91 -20.34
C PRO A 93 -5.46 -17.84 -20.36
N PRO A 94 -5.25 -19.17 -20.27
CA PRO A 94 -6.32 -20.15 -20.41
C PRO A 94 -7.30 -20.14 -19.23
N GLY A 95 -8.57 -20.47 -19.50
CA GLY A 95 -9.59 -20.59 -18.46
C GLY A 95 -9.84 -19.29 -17.71
N GLY A 96 -10.10 -19.40 -16.39
CA GLY A 96 -10.39 -18.23 -15.54
C GLY A 96 -9.15 -17.51 -14.99
N VAL A 97 -7.95 -17.84 -15.44
CA VAL A 97 -6.69 -17.30 -14.86
C VAL A 97 -6.54 -15.80 -15.13
N ALA A 98 -7.16 -15.28 -16.19
CA ALA A 98 -7.23 -13.84 -16.48
C ALA A 98 -7.94 -13.03 -15.39
N ALA A 99 -8.74 -13.67 -14.54
CA ALA A 99 -9.43 -13.01 -13.42
C ALA A 99 -8.46 -12.32 -12.46
N PHE A 100 -7.31 -12.93 -12.18
CA PHE A 100 -6.34 -12.41 -11.21
C PHE A 100 -5.77 -11.03 -11.59
N PRO A 101 -5.14 -10.84 -12.74
CA PRO A 101 -4.65 -9.51 -13.14
C PRO A 101 -5.80 -8.52 -13.41
N ARG A 102 -6.98 -8.97 -13.85
CA ARG A 102 -8.16 -8.09 -14.01
C ARG A 102 -8.65 -7.54 -12.68
N LEU A 103 -8.62 -8.33 -11.60
CA LEU A 103 -8.92 -7.83 -10.25
C LEU A 103 -7.96 -6.70 -9.86
N ALA A 104 -6.66 -6.86 -10.09
CA ALA A 104 -5.67 -5.83 -9.79
C ALA A 104 -5.90 -4.57 -10.66
N LEU A 105 -6.20 -4.75 -11.95
CA LEU A 105 -6.52 -3.66 -12.86
C LEU A 105 -7.76 -2.86 -12.41
N GLY A 106 -8.82 -3.56 -12.01
CA GLY A 106 -10.04 -2.90 -11.51
C GLY A 106 -9.79 -2.07 -10.26
N ARG A 107 -8.94 -2.53 -9.30
CA ARG A 107 -8.50 -1.71 -8.17
C ARG A 107 -7.77 -0.46 -8.64
N LEU A 108 -6.79 -0.63 -9.52
CA LEU A 108 -5.97 0.46 -10.02
C LEU A 108 -6.82 1.53 -10.71
N ARG A 109 -7.75 1.14 -11.59
CA ARG A 109 -8.65 2.06 -12.28
C ARG A 109 -9.57 2.81 -11.33
N LEU A 110 -10.09 2.14 -10.30
CA LEU A 110 -10.89 2.80 -9.26
C LEU A 110 -10.05 3.89 -8.56
N TRP A 111 -8.82 3.60 -8.20
CA TRP A 111 -7.91 4.55 -7.54
C TRP A 111 -7.47 5.69 -8.47
N GLN A 112 -7.37 5.45 -9.76
CA GLN A 112 -7.17 6.49 -10.79
C GLN A 112 -8.42 7.36 -11.00
N GLY A 113 -9.59 6.94 -10.48
CA GLY A 113 -10.86 7.67 -10.57
C GLY A 113 -11.70 7.29 -11.79
N ASP A 114 -11.41 6.15 -12.43
CA ASP A 114 -12.20 5.59 -13.53
C ASP A 114 -13.08 4.42 -13.02
N ALA A 115 -14.17 4.77 -12.35
CA ALA A 115 -15.09 3.79 -11.77
C ALA A 115 -15.76 2.92 -12.86
N ALA A 116 -16.07 3.50 -14.03
CA ALA A 116 -16.72 2.76 -15.12
C ALA A 116 -15.81 1.66 -15.69
N ALA A 117 -14.56 1.98 -15.98
CA ALA A 117 -13.60 0.98 -16.44
C ALA A 117 -13.26 -0.03 -15.33
N ALA A 118 -13.14 0.40 -14.06
CA ALA A 118 -12.97 -0.51 -12.93
C ALA A 118 -14.11 -1.52 -12.83
N ARG A 119 -15.36 -1.07 -13.01
CA ARG A 119 -16.53 -1.93 -13.00
C ARG A 119 -16.47 -2.97 -14.12
N ALA A 120 -16.13 -2.57 -15.34
CA ALA A 120 -16.03 -3.48 -16.48
C ALA A 120 -14.99 -4.59 -16.25
N ASP A 121 -13.79 -4.22 -15.79
CA ASP A 121 -12.73 -5.20 -15.50
C ASP A 121 -13.12 -6.16 -14.37
N LEU A 122 -13.71 -5.64 -13.29
CA LEU A 122 -14.12 -6.46 -12.16
C LEU A 122 -15.30 -7.38 -12.48
N ALA A 123 -16.23 -6.93 -13.30
CA ALA A 123 -17.34 -7.77 -13.77
C ALA A 123 -16.81 -8.91 -14.66
N GLN A 124 -15.87 -8.61 -15.57
CA GLN A 124 -15.21 -9.62 -16.38
C GLN A 124 -14.39 -10.59 -15.51
N ALA A 125 -13.68 -10.09 -14.50
CA ALA A 125 -12.94 -10.95 -13.57
C ALA A 125 -13.87 -11.91 -12.80
N LEU A 126 -15.05 -11.46 -12.38
CA LEU A 126 -16.04 -12.34 -11.76
C LEU A 126 -16.55 -13.39 -12.73
N HIS A 127 -16.84 -13.03 -13.98
CA HIS A 127 -17.24 -13.99 -15.01
C HIS A 127 -16.15 -15.06 -15.23
N ASP A 128 -14.90 -14.63 -15.40
CA ASP A 128 -13.76 -15.52 -15.60
C ASP A 128 -13.56 -16.44 -14.36
N SER A 129 -13.74 -15.91 -13.13
CA SER A 129 -13.57 -16.68 -11.89
C SER A 129 -14.63 -17.76 -11.70
N GLN A 130 -15.85 -17.55 -12.18
CA GLN A 130 -16.92 -18.56 -12.17
C GLN A 130 -16.56 -19.75 -13.05
N GLN A 131 -15.93 -19.51 -14.20
CA GLN A 131 -15.45 -20.56 -15.10
C GLN A 131 -14.31 -21.37 -14.49
N ALA A 132 -13.44 -20.73 -13.71
CA ALA A 132 -12.30 -21.36 -13.04
C ALA A 132 -12.68 -22.04 -11.71
N MET A 133 -13.89 -21.83 -11.21
CA MET A 133 -14.36 -22.32 -9.90
C MET A 133 -13.42 -21.95 -8.74
N VAL A 134 -12.95 -20.68 -8.69
CA VAL A 134 -12.04 -20.15 -7.66
C VAL A 134 -12.80 -19.17 -6.75
N PRO A 135 -13.40 -19.65 -5.63
CA PRO A 135 -14.23 -18.82 -4.74
C PRO A 135 -13.50 -17.65 -4.13
N GLU A 136 -12.18 -17.81 -3.85
CA GLU A 136 -11.34 -16.76 -3.27
C GLU A 136 -11.24 -15.55 -4.20
N VAL A 137 -11.09 -15.79 -5.51
CA VAL A 137 -11.04 -14.72 -6.52
C VAL A 137 -12.39 -14.01 -6.61
N ALA A 138 -13.47 -14.77 -6.59
CA ALA A 138 -14.81 -14.21 -6.60
C ALA A 138 -15.08 -13.33 -5.37
N SER A 139 -14.62 -13.73 -4.16
CA SER A 139 -14.76 -12.93 -2.94
C SER A 139 -14.05 -11.58 -3.03
N VAL A 140 -12.82 -11.56 -3.57
CA VAL A 140 -12.07 -10.31 -3.82
C VAL A 140 -12.77 -9.44 -4.85
N GLY A 141 -13.29 -10.03 -5.92
CA GLY A 141 -14.07 -9.33 -6.94
C GLY A 141 -15.31 -8.65 -6.37
N HIS A 142 -16.07 -9.34 -5.53
CA HIS A 142 -17.24 -8.78 -4.85
C HIS A 142 -16.87 -7.61 -3.92
N ALA A 143 -15.79 -7.73 -3.15
CA ALA A 143 -15.32 -6.64 -2.27
C ALA A 143 -14.94 -5.38 -3.06
N ARG A 144 -14.26 -5.56 -4.20
CA ARG A 144 -13.84 -4.45 -5.08
C ARG A 144 -15.01 -3.81 -5.80
N LEU A 145 -15.93 -4.62 -6.33
CA LEU A 145 -17.18 -4.10 -6.96
C LEU A 145 -18.05 -3.36 -5.95
N ALA A 146 -18.11 -3.81 -4.69
CA ALA A 146 -18.83 -3.09 -3.65
C ALA A 146 -18.25 -1.68 -3.42
N ARG A 147 -16.92 -1.53 -3.47
CA ARG A 147 -16.27 -0.21 -3.39
C ARG A 147 -16.55 0.65 -4.64
N VAL A 148 -16.59 0.05 -5.84
CA VAL A 148 -16.98 0.77 -7.05
C VAL A 148 -18.44 1.23 -6.95
N ALA A 149 -19.35 0.35 -6.53
CA ALA A 149 -20.76 0.69 -6.36
C ALA A 149 -20.96 1.81 -5.32
N ALA A 150 -20.21 1.78 -4.21
CA ALA A 150 -20.22 2.86 -3.22
C ALA A 150 -19.74 4.19 -3.81
N ALA A 151 -18.65 4.21 -4.58
CA ALA A 151 -18.14 5.39 -5.26
C ALA A 151 -19.13 5.98 -6.27
N GLU A 152 -19.98 5.12 -6.90
CA GLU A 152 -21.08 5.51 -7.78
C GLU A 152 -22.39 5.81 -7.04
N GLN A 153 -22.39 5.80 -5.71
CA GLN A 153 -23.56 5.96 -4.83
C GLN A 153 -24.66 4.91 -5.02
N ARG A 154 -24.32 3.74 -5.54
CA ARG A 154 -25.21 2.58 -5.74
C ARG A 154 -25.17 1.67 -4.50
N PHE A 155 -25.59 2.20 -3.37
CA PHE A 155 -25.40 1.59 -2.05
C PHE A 155 -26.14 0.25 -1.86
N ASP A 156 -27.32 0.08 -2.45
CA ASP A 156 -28.05 -1.19 -2.37
C ASP A 156 -27.31 -2.29 -3.12
N GLU A 157 -26.74 -1.98 -4.29
CA GLU A 157 -25.88 -2.90 -5.03
C GLU A 157 -24.62 -3.25 -4.24
N ALA A 158 -23.95 -2.24 -3.63
CA ALA A 158 -22.78 -2.49 -2.79
C ALA A 158 -23.08 -3.47 -1.67
N ARG A 159 -24.24 -3.33 -1.00
CA ARG A 159 -24.72 -4.23 0.06
C ARG A 159 -24.95 -5.65 -0.47
N GLU A 160 -25.59 -5.80 -1.62
CA GLU A 160 -25.83 -7.13 -2.22
C GLU A 160 -24.51 -7.82 -2.65
N LEU A 161 -23.56 -7.06 -3.21
CA LEU A 161 -22.24 -7.57 -3.55
C LEU A 161 -21.49 -8.08 -2.31
N VAL A 162 -21.51 -7.33 -1.20
CA VAL A 162 -20.91 -7.78 0.06
C VAL A 162 -21.59 -9.05 0.57
N ARG A 163 -22.92 -9.12 0.56
CA ARG A 163 -23.65 -10.32 0.98
C ARG A 163 -23.32 -11.53 0.10
N ALA A 164 -23.23 -11.33 -1.22
CA ALA A 164 -22.85 -12.40 -2.14
C ALA A 164 -21.43 -12.91 -1.85
N GLY A 165 -20.45 -12.03 -1.67
CA GLY A 165 -19.10 -12.40 -1.31
C GLY A 165 -19.01 -13.12 0.04
N LEU A 166 -19.73 -12.67 1.06
CA LEU A 166 -19.79 -13.33 2.37
C LEU A 166 -20.36 -14.75 2.31
N ARG A 167 -21.34 -15.00 1.42
CA ARG A 167 -21.84 -16.37 1.22
C ARG A 167 -20.78 -17.30 0.64
N LEU A 168 -19.89 -16.80 -0.21
CA LEU A 168 -18.78 -17.59 -0.77
C LEU A 168 -17.71 -17.94 0.29
N CYS A 169 -17.53 -17.08 1.31
CA CYS A 169 -16.59 -17.33 2.41
C CYS A 169 -17.18 -18.27 3.49
N ALA A 170 -18.46 -18.59 3.45
CA ALA A 170 -19.08 -19.46 4.45
C ALA A 170 -18.54 -20.89 4.31
N GLY A 171 -17.90 -21.40 5.38
CA GLY A 171 -17.33 -22.74 5.39
C GLY A 171 -15.91 -22.86 4.82
N SER A 172 -15.25 -21.76 4.48
CA SER A 172 -13.84 -21.73 4.08
C SER A 172 -12.97 -21.10 5.17
N ASP A 173 -11.67 -21.47 5.20
CA ASP A 173 -10.67 -20.84 6.08
C ASP A 173 -10.30 -19.40 5.62
N GLY A 174 -11.14 -18.79 4.81
CA GLY A 174 -10.93 -17.49 4.14
C GLY A 174 -11.09 -16.26 5.03
N ALA A 175 -10.58 -16.28 6.26
CA ALA A 175 -10.73 -15.16 7.20
C ALA A 175 -10.20 -13.81 6.64
N ALA A 176 -9.12 -13.82 5.84
CA ALA A 176 -8.63 -12.60 5.18
C ALA A 176 -9.64 -12.05 4.14
N HIS A 177 -10.31 -12.93 3.41
CA HIS A 177 -11.34 -12.55 2.45
C HIS A 177 -12.58 -11.99 3.15
N LEU A 178 -12.98 -12.60 4.27
CA LEU A 178 -14.08 -12.12 5.10
C LEU A 178 -13.78 -10.71 5.64
N ILE A 179 -12.57 -10.47 6.16
CA ILE A 179 -12.15 -9.15 6.66
C ILE A 179 -12.23 -8.11 5.54
N ARG A 180 -11.72 -8.42 4.36
CA ARG A 180 -11.73 -7.51 3.21
C ARG A 180 -13.14 -7.19 2.72
N LEU A 181 -14.02 -8.19 2.68
CA LEU A 181 -15.45 -8.01 2.35
C LEU A 181 -16.16 -7.15 3.40
N ALA A 182 -15.93 -7.45 4.68
CA ALA A 182 -16.51 -6.69 5.78
C ALA A 182 -16.03 -5.23 5.76
N ALA A 183 -14.73 -5.00 5.53
CA ALA A 183 -14.17 -3.65 5.40
C ALA A 183 -14.77 -2.87 4.21
N ALA A 184 -14.95 -3.54 3.06
CA ALA A 184 -15.63 -2.92 1.91
C ALA A 184 -17.09 -2.57 2.22
N GLY A 185 -17.79 -3.44 2.96
CA GLY A 185 -19.16 -3.20 3.38
C GLY A 185 -19.28 -2.08 4.41
N VAL A 186 -18.42 -2.04 5.43
CA VAL A 186 -18.40 -0.95 6.41
C VAL A 186 -18.18 0.39 5.71
N HIS A 187 -17.23 0.46 4.79
CA HIS A 187 -17.00 1.65 3.99
C HIS A 187 -18.24 2.07 3.18
N ALA A 188 -18.89 1.14 2.48
CA ALA A 188 -20.10 1.43 1.69
C ALA A 188 -21.26 1.93 2.57
N GLU A 189 -21.44 1.35 3.77
CA GLU A 189 -22.47 1.79 4.71
C GLU A 189 -22.12 3.16 5.32
N ALA A 190 -20.84 3.47 5.52
CA ALA A 190 -20.39 4.78 5.95
C ALA A 190 -20.73 5.86 4.91
N GLU A 191 -20.42 5.63 3.64
CA GLU A 191 -20.79 6.53 2.53
C GLU A 191 -22.32 6.67 2.38
N ARG A 192 -23.07 5.54 2.54
CA ARG A 192 -24.54 5.55 2.52
C ARG A 192 -25.12 6.43 3.62
N ALA A 193 -24.63 6.26 4.85
CA ALA A 193 -25.12 7.03 5.98
C ALA A 193 -24.86 8.53 5.80
N GLN A 194 -23.70 8.90 5.25
CA GLN A 194 -23.39 10.30 4.93
C GLN A 194 -24.37 10.87 3.90
N ALA A 195 -24.59 10.15 2.82
CA ALA A 195 -25.53 10.58 1.79
C ALA A 195 -26.97 10.68 2.31
N ALA A 196 -27.37 9.77 3.21
CA ALA A 196 -28.67 9.77 3.86
C ALA A 196 -28.82 10.90 4.89
N ALA A 197 -27.78 11.19 5.67
CA ALA A 197 -27.78 12.27 6.66
C ALA A 197 -27.97 13.66 6.01
N VAL A 198 -27.28 13.92 4.90
CA VAL A 198 -27.45 15.14 4.10
C VAL A 198 -28.88 15.30 3.60
N ARG A 199 -29.60 14.21 3.36
CA ARG A 199 -30.99 14.17 2.91
C ARG A 199 -32.01 14.02 4.06
N HIS A 200 -31.55 14.09 5.32
CA HIS A 200 -32.37 13.94 6.54
C HIS A 200 -33.13 12.61 6.62
N ARG A 201 -32.56 11.52 6.06
CA ARG A 201 -33.17 10.18 6.02
C ARG A 201 -32.72 9.32 7.22
N GLY A 202 -33.18 9.63 8.42
CA GLY A 202 -32.74 9.00 9.68
C GLY A 202 -32.88 7.46 9.69
N LYS A 203 -33.95 6.90 9.08
CA LYS A 203 -34.11 5.43 8.99
C LYS A 203 -33.03 4.76 8.15
N GLU A 204 -32.58 5.39 7.08
CA GLU A 204 -31.48 4.87 6.25
C GLU A 204 -30.16 4.94 7.00
N VAL A 205 -29.91 6.02 7.75
CA VAL A 205 -28.74 6.14 8.64
C VAL A 205 -28.74 5.00 9.67
N ALA A 206 -29.84 4.78 10.39
CA ALA A 206 -29.95 3.71 11.38
C ALA A 206 -29.71 2.32 10.77
N SER A 207 -30.25 2.06 9.56
CA SER A 207 -30.02 0.81 8.82
C SER A 207 -28.56 0.62 8.45
N ALA A 208 -27.87 1.69 8.01
CA ALA A 208 -26.46 1.64 7.67
C ALA A 208 -25.60 1.36 8.91
N VAL A 209 -25.86 2.03 10.03
CA VAL A 209 -25.17 1.79 11.31
C VAL A 209 -25.32 0.34 11.76
N ALA A 210 -26.53 -0.21 11.71
CA ALA A 210 -26.78 -1.60 12.13
C ALA A 210 -26.02 -2.60 11.25
N THR A 211 -26.05 -2.39 9.91
CA THR A 211 -25.33 -3.26 8.96
C THR A 211 -23.82 -3.17 9.16
N ALA A 212 -23.26 -1.96 9.30
CA ALA A 212 -21.83 -1.76 9.54
C ALA A 212 -21.38 -2.39 10.87
N SER A 213 -22.22 -2.32 11.93
CA SER A 213 -21.93 -2.92 13.22
C SER A 213 -21.85 -4.46 13.17
N ASP A 214 -22.71 -5.12 12.39
CA ASP A 214 -22.61 -6.56 12.13
C ASP A 214 -21.32 -6.91 11.37
N LEU A 215 -21.03 -6.17 10.31
CA LEU A 215 -19.84 -6.40 9.48
C LEU A 215 -18.54 -6.22 10.26
N ILE A 216 -18.41 -5.15 11.06
CA ILE A 216 -17.18 -4.94 11.84
C ILE A 216 -17.03 -5.99 12.95
N SER A 217 -18.12 -6.48 13.54
CA SER A 217 -18.09 -7.57 14.50
C SER A 217 -17.56 -8.86 13.87
N ARG A 218 -17.98 -9.17 12.65
CA ARG A 218 -17.47 -10.31 11.87
C ARG A 218 -15.99 -10.16 11.54
N ALA A 219 -15.55 -8.97 11.11
CA ALA A 219 -14.14 -8.70 10.84
C ALA A 219 -13.27 -8.88 12.08
N ARG A 220 -13.71 -8.36 13.23
CA ARG A 220 -13.04 -8.54 14.53
C ARG A 220 -12.95 -10.00 14.95
N SER A 221 -14.01 -10.76 14.74
CA SER A 221 -14.02 -12.19 15.05
C SER A 221 -13.03 -12.95 14.19
N ALA A 222 -13.01 -12.69 12.90
CA ALA A 222 -12.05 -13.30 11.96
C ALA A 222 -10.61 -12.91 12.26
N ALA A 223 -10.37 -11.65 12.66
CA ALA A 223 -9.04 -11.17 13.02
C ALA A 223 -8.44 -11.91 14.23
N ARG A 224 -9.27 -12.23 15.22
CA ARG A 224 -8.84 -13.00 16.41
C ARG A 224 -8.38 -14.43 16.09
N ALA A 225 -8.68 -14.96 14.91
CA ALA A 225 -8.21 -16.27 14.46
C ALA A 225 -6.72 -16.25 13.99
N GLY A 226 -5.96 -15.18 14.25
CA GLY A 226 -4.51 -15.11 14.06
C GLY A 226 -4.04 -14.37 12.81
N ILE A 227 -4.93 -14.03 11.86
CA ILE A 227 -4.57 -13.26 10.65
C ILE A 227 -4.69 -11.75 10.82
N GLY A 228 -5.33 -11.27 11.88
CA GLY A 228 -5.42 -9.84 12.20
C GLY A 228 -4.07 -9.20 12.52
N GLU A 229 -3.04 -9.99 12.82
CA GLU A 229 -1.66 -9.55 13.08
C GLU A 229 -0.87 -9.29 11.79
N LEU A 230 -1.33 -9.79 10.62
CA LEU A 230 -0.69 -9.49 9.36
C LEU A 230 -0.79 -7.99 9.06
N ALA A 231 0.33 -7.38 8.73
CA ALA A 231 0.48 -5.93 8.68
C ALA A 231 -0.55 -5.24 7.76
N VAL A 232 -0.79 -5.80 6.56
CA VAL A 232 -1.78 -5.25 5.62
C VAL A 232 -3.20 -5.45 6.13
N THR A 233 -3.53 -6.65 6.63
CA THR A 233 -4.86 -6.94 7.20
C THR A 233 -5.15 -6.05 8.41
N SER A 234 -4.16 -5.84 9.26
CA SER A 234 -4.24 -4.95 10.42
C SER A 234 -4.55 -3.50 10.03
N ALA A 235 -3.94 -2.99 8.95
CA ALA A 235 -4.22 -1.66 8.42
C ALA A 235 -5.62 -1.57 7.77
N GLU A 236 -6.07 -2.62 7.06
CA GLU A 236 -7.43 -2.74 6.51
C GLU A 236 -8.49 -2.71 7.63
N ILE A 237 -8.25 -3.45 8.73
CA ILE A 237 -9.14 -3.47 9.91
C ILE A 237 -9.17 -2.09 10.58
N ALA A 238 -8.02 -1.46 10.80
CA ALA A 238 -7.96 -0.13 11.40
C ALA A 238 -8.75 0.91 10.58
N THR A 239 -8.69 0.82 9.24
CA THR A 239 -9.48 1.67 8.35
C THR A 239 -10.99 1.39 8.50
N ALA A 240 -11.39 0.12 8.56
CA ALA A 240 -12.79 -0.25 8.76
C ALA A 240 -13.31 0.17 10.15
N GLU A 241 -12.47 0.08 11.19
CA GLU A 241 -12.77 0.59 12.53
C GLU A 241 -12.99 2.11 12.53
N ALA A 242 -12.19 2.84 11.75
CA ALA A 242 -12.32 4.27 11.63
C ALA A 242 -13.59 4.67 10.84
N ASP A 243 -13.91 3.99 9.73
CA ASP A 243 -15.16 4.17 9.00
C ASP A 243 -16.38 3.85 9.89
N TRP A 244 -16.29 2.82 10.73
CA TRP A 244 -17.35 2.47 11.68
C TRP A 244 -17.47 3.49 12.82
N ALA A 245 -16.35 3.99 13.36
CA ALA A 245 -16.33 5.01 14.40
C ALA A 245 -17.00 6.32 13.93
N TRP A 246 -16.80 6.69 12.68
CA TRP A 246 -17.44 7.84 12.06
C TRP A 246 -18.98 7.73 12.01
N LEU A 247 -19.53 6.52 11.91
CA LEU A 247 -20.99 6.29 11.99
C LEU A 247 -21.57 6.52 13.39
N ARG A 248 -20.74 6.59 14.44
CA ARG A 248 -21.13 6.68 15.84
C ARG A 248 -20.32 7.75 16.58
N PRO A 249 -20.41 9.02 16.17
CA PRO A 249 -19.56 10.09 16.69
C PRO A 249 -19.71 10.32 18.20
N ASP A 250 -20.88 9.99 18.78
CA ASP A 250 -21.15 10.16 20.22
C ASP A 250 -20.54 9.05 21.09
N GLU A 251 -20.17 7.91 20.50
CA GLU A 251 -19.73 6.71 21.21
C GLU A 251 -18.27 6.33 20.97
N SER A 252 -17.59 7.05 20.09
CA SER A 252 -16.25 6.66 19.64
C SER A 252 -15.31 7.85 19.44
N ASP A 253 -14.01 7.64 19.64
CA ASP A 253 -13.00 8.60 19.24
C ASP A 253 -12.59 8.39 17.77
N GLU A 254 -13.39 8.94 16.87
CA GLU A 254 -13.18 8.87 15.42
C GLU A 254 -11.79 9.37 15.01
N VAL A 255 -11.35 10.50 15.59
CA VAL A 255 -10.05 11.09 15.28
C VAL A 255 -8.90 10.15 15.63
N ALA A 256 -8.96 9.51 16.81
CA ALA A 256 -7.94 8.54 17.22
C ALA A 256 -7.90 7.33 16.29
N ARG A 257 -9.08 6.84 15.85
CA ARG A 257 -9.17 5.73 14.91
C ARG A 257 -8.58 6.06 13.54
N TRP A 258 -8.85 7.26 13.02
CA TRP A 258 -8.24 7.68 11.76
C TRP A 258 -6.73 7.91 11.90
N ARG A 259 -6.23 8.45 13.02
CA ARG A 259 -4.78 8.53 13.27
C ARG A 259 -4.12 7.14 13.31
N GLU A 260 -4.78 6.17 13.94
CA GLU A 260 -4.31 4.79 13.94
C GLU A 260 -4.23 4.22 12.53
N ALA A 261 -5.27 4.41 11.70
CA ALA A 261 -5.27 3.96 10.31
C ALA A 261 -4.15 4.63 9.49
N VAL A 262 -3.97 5.95 9.61
CA VAL A 262 -2.86 6.68 8.97
C VAL A 262 -1.52 6.09 9.38
N GLY A 263 -1.26 5.93 10.68
CA GLY A 263 0.01 5.40 11.17
C GLY A 263 0.32 3.99 10.67
N ARG A 264 -0.69 3.13 10.56
CA ARG A 264 -0.52 1.77 10.01
C ARG A 264 -0.18 1.77 8.51
N TRP A 265 -0.84 2.60 7.72
CA TRP A 265 -0.57 2.72 6.29
C TRP A 265 0.78 3.39 6.00
N ASP A 266 1.18 4.39 6.80
CA ASP A 266 2.49 5.02 6.72
C ASP A 266 3.61 4.05 7.02
N ALA A 267 3.46 3.22 8.06
CA ALA A 267 4.43 2.20 8.40
C ALA A 267 4.67 1.19 7.26
N LEU A 268 3.66 0.97 6.42
CA LEU A 268 3.74 0.12 5.22
C LEU A 268 4.26 0.87 3.98
N CYS A 269 4.40 2.19 4.05
CA CYS A 269 4.73 3.04 2.90
C CYS A 269 3.73 2.91 1.74
N PHE A 270 2.43 2.76 2.01
CA PHE A 270 1.38 2.63 1.00
C PHE A 270 0.67 3.98 0.78
N PRO A 271 1.11 4.76 -0.23
CA PRO A 271 0.74 6.17 -0.35
C PRO A 271 -0.75 6.42 -0.60
N TYR A 272 -1.42 5.60 -1.41
CA TYR A 272 -2.85 5.82 -1.66
C TYR A 272 -3.73 5.54 -0.44
N PRO A 273 -3.63 4.39 0.26
CA PRO A 273 -4.40 4.16 1.47
C PRO A 273 -4.10 5.19 2.58
N ALA A 274 -2.84 5.60 2.72
CA ALA A 274 -2.45 6.64 3.68
C ALA A 274 -3.07 8.00 3.34
N ALA A 275 -3.04 8.41 2.07
CA ALA A 275 -3.66 9.66 1.62
C ALA A 275 -5.18 9.66 1.82
N HIS A 276 -5.85 8.53 1.54
CA HIS A 276 -7.27 8.37 1.81
C HIS A 276 -7.58 8.50 3.30
N ALA A 277 -6.82 7.81 4.16
CA ALA A 277 -7.01 7.88 5.61
C ALA A 277 -6.76 9.30 6.16
N ARG A 278 -5.73 10.03 5.64
CA ARG A 278 -5.47 11.44 5.98
C ARG A 278 -6.62 12.37 5.58
N CYS A 279 -7.20 12.17 4.41
CA CYS A 279 -8.37 12.93 3.97
C CYS A 279 -9.55 12.76 4.96
N ARG A 280 -9.79 11.52 5.41
CA ARG A 280 -10.83 11.21 6.39
C ARG A 280 -10.49 11.76 7.78
N LEU A 281 -9.25 11.64 8.23
CA LEU A 281 -8.77 12.25 9.48
C LEU A 281 -9.01 13.76 9.48
N SER A 282 -8.66 14.43 8.38
CA SER A 282 -8.87 15.87 8.22
C SER A 282 -10.35 16.23 8.30
N HIS A 283 -11.22 15.44 7.67
CA HIS A 283 -12.67 15.64 7.77
C HIS A 283 -13.15 15.52 9.23
N ALA A 284 -12.69 14.51 9.98
CA ALA A 284 -13.03 14.32 11.38
C ALA A 284 -12.55 15.49 12.27
N LEU A 285 -11.32 15.95 12.07
CA LEU A 285 -10.75 17.09 12.77
C LEU A 285 -11.53 18.38 12.52
N LEU A 286 -11.85 18.66 11.25
CA LEU A 286 -12.62 19.86 10.84
C LEU A 286 -14.05 19.84 11.37
N SER A 287 -14.67 18.67 11.44
CA SER A 287 -16.04 18.52 11.99
C SER A 287 -16.11 18.82 13.47
N ARG A 288 -15.02 18.60 14.24
CA ARG A 288 -14.95 18.83 15.69
C ARG A 288 -14.56 20.26 16.06
N SER A 289 -13.62 20.86 15.34
CA SER A 289 -12.99 22.13 15.73
C SER A 289 -13.17 23.26 14.72
N GLY A 290 -13.78 22.99 13.56
CA GLY A 290 -13.99 23.97 12.48
C GLY A 290 -12.72 24.42 11.77
N SER A 291 -11.59 24.48 12.45
CA SER A 291 -10.27 24.81 11.89
C SER A 291 -9.19 24.17 12.73
N SER A 292 -8.23 23.52 12.07
CA SER A 292 -7.13 22.82 12.73
C SER A 292 -5.88 22.87 11.86
N ALA A 293 -4.76 23.29 12.43
CA ALA A 293 -3.46 23.25 11.75
C ALA A 293 -3.11 21.81 11.34
N GLU A 294 -3.42 20.81 12.19
CA GLU A 294 -3.25 19.40 11.88
C GLU A 294 -4.09 18.99 10.67
N ALA A 295 -5.38 19.36 10.62
CA ALA A 295 -6.24 19.04 9.47
C ALA A 295 -5.70 19.63 8.17
N SER A 296 -5.20 20.87 8.22
CA SER A 296 -4.60 21.52 7.06
C SER A 296 -3.33 20.83 6.59
N GLN A 297 -2.49 20.38 7.52
CA GLN A 297 -1.27 19.64 7.22
C GLN A 297 -1.58 18.27 6.61
N GLU A 298 -2.52 17.53 7.20
CA GLU A 298 -2.93 16.22 6.69
C GLU A 298 -3.56 16.33 5.30
N LEU A 299 -4.38 17.37 5.03
CA LEU A 299 -4.95 17.62 3.70
C LEU A 299 -3.86 17.92 2.65
N ARG A 300 -2.87 18.76 2.97
CA ARG A 300 -1.76 19.03 2.05
C ARG A 300 -0.95 17.78 1.76
N SER A 301 -0.63 16.99 2.79
CA SER A 301 0.09 15.72 2.64
C SER A 301 -0.70 14.72 1.79
N ALA A 302 -2.02 14.61 2.02
CA ALA A 302 -2.90 13.75 1.25
C ALA A 302 -2.99 14.18 -0.22
N LEU A 303 -3.10 15.50 -0.48
CA LEU A 303 -3.17 16.05 -1.83
C LEU A 303 -1.88 15.79 -2.61
N ALA A 304 -0.73 16.07 -1.99
CA ALA A 304 0.58 15.83 -2.61
C ALA A 304 0.74 14.36 -3.02
N ALA A 305 0.35 13.42 -2.15
CA ALA A 305 0.39 11.99 -2.47
C ALA A 305 -0.62 11.62 -3.58
N ALA A 306 -1.85 12.14 -3.53
CA ALA A 306 -2.88 11.87 -4.54
C ALA A 306 -2.48 12.41 -5.93
N ASP A 307 -1.91 13.60 -6.01
CA ASP A 307 -1.43 14.21 -7.25
C ASP A 307 -0.22 13.44 -7.81
N ALA A 308 0.75 13.07 -6.96
CA ALA A 308 1.92 12.27 -7.36
C ALA A 308 1.54 10.91 -7.95
N LEU A 309 0.47 10.28 -7.43
CA LEU A 309 -0.06 9.00 -7.92
C LEU A 309 -0.96 9.16 -9.15
N GLY A 310 -1.45 10.35 -9.46
CA GLY A 310 -2.52 10.54 -10.43
C GLY A 310 -3.89 10.04 -9.94
N ALA A 311 -4.13 10.04 -8.62
CA ALA A 311 -5.38 9.62 -7.98
C ALA A 311 -6.46 10.72 -8.08
N ARG A 312 -6.95 10.96 -9.30
CA ARG A 312 -7.78 12.12 -9.64
C ARG A 312 -9.04 12.28 -8.79
N ALA A 313 -9.72 11.17 -8.46
CA ALA A 313 -10.94 11.22 -7.65
C ALA A 313 -10.63 11.65 -6.22
N LEU A 314 -9.58 11.09 -5.61
CA LEU A 314 -9.14 11.44 -4.26
C LEU A 314 -8.65 12.90 -4.20
N ALA A 315 -7.83 13.32 -5.16
CA ALA A 315 -7.33 14.68 -5.24
C ALA A 315 -8.48 15.71 -5.35
N ARG A 316 -9.51 15.41 -6.15
CA ARG A 316 -10.74 16.23 -6.22
C ARG A 316 -11.47 16.30 -4.88
N GLN A 317 -11.69 15.15 -4.23
CA GLN A 317 -12.33 15.10 -2.91
C GLN A 317 -11.59 15.94 -1.86
N ILE A 318 -10.24 15.86 -1.85
CA ILE A 318 -9.40 16.62 -0.94
C ILE A 318 -9.55 18.13 -1.22
N ARG A 319 -9.51 18.55 -2.49
CA ARG A 319 -9.69 19.96 -2.87
C ARG A 319 -11.07 20.50 -2.50
N GLU A 320 -12.12 19.70 -2.70
CA GLU A 320 -13.48 20.05 -2.29
C GLU A 320 -13.62 20.20 -0.77
N LEU A 321 -12.96 19.32 0.01
CA LEU A 321 -12.94 19.43 1.46
C LEU A 321 -12.17 20.67 1.91
N GLY A 322 -11.00 20.93 1.34
CA GLY A 322 -10.20 22.11 1.62
C GLY A 322 -10.94 23.42 1.31
N ALA A 323 -11.62 23.49 0.15
CA ALA A 323 -12.40 24.66 -0.24
C ALA A 323 -13.57 24.91 0.74
N ARG A 324 -14.30 23.87 1.15
CA ARG A 324 -15.39 24.00 2.14
C ARG A 324 -14.88 24.45 3.50
N ALA A 325 -13.71 23.97 3.92
CA ALA A 325 -13.10 24.31 5.19
C ALA A 325 -12.25 25.60 5.14
N ARG A 326 -12.13 26.23 3.98
CA ARG A 326 -11.26 27.40 3.74
C ARG A 326 -9.79 27.15 4.11
N VAL A 327 -9.33 25.93 3.86
CA VAL A 327 -7.93 25.52 4.03
C VAL A 327 -7.18 25.85 2.74
N ASP A 328 -6.10 26.61 2.85
CA ASP A 328 -5.16 26.80 1.76
C ASP A 328 -4.36 25.49 1.55
N LEU A 329 -4.54 24.90 0.38
CA LEU A 329 -3.89 23.65 -0.02
C LEU A 329 -2.65 23.90 -0.89
N GLU A 330 -2.38 25.13 -1.29
CA GLU A 330 -1.11 25.45 -1.95
C GLU A 330 0.04 25.20 -0.96
N PRO A 331 1.16 24.61 -1.42
CA PRO A 331 2.34 24.54 -0.57
C PRO A 331 2.67 25.96 -0.15
N ALA A 332 2.71 26.20 1.16
CA ALA A 332 3.13 27.50 1.68
C ALA A 332 4.47 27.82 1.00
N LEU A 333 4.46 28.75 0.07
CA LEU A 333 5.66 29.41 -0.37
C LEU A 333 6.25 29.97 0.93
N SER A 334 7.38 29.44 1.33
CA SER A 334 8.05 29.83 2.56
C SER A 334 8.39 31.31 2.47
N ASP A 335 7.44 32.17 2.86
CA ASP A 335 7.72 33.54 3.29
C ASP A 335 8.36 33.47 4.66
N GLU A 336 9.61 33.11 4.72
CA GLU A 336 10.45 33.46 5.84
C GLU A 336 11.21 34.74 5.49
N PRO A 337 10.93 35.86 6.21
CA PRO A 337 11.80 37.01 6.15
C PRO A 337 13.17 36.63 6.77
N PRO A 338 14.30 37.10 6.24
CA PRO A 338 15.63 36.75 6.76
C PRO A 338 15.86 37.44 8.11
N GLY A 339 15.83 36.70 9.18
CA GLY A 339 16.35 37.14 10.49
C GLY A 339 15.51 36.73 11.68
N ALA A 340 15.83 35.59 12.28
CA ALA A 340 15.92 35.31 13.70
C ALA A 340 15.85 33.79 13.94
N ARG A 341 16.99 33.14 14.09
CA ARG A 341 17.08 31.82 14.73
C ARG A 341 18.15 31.85 15.80
N GLU A 342 17.69 31.68 17.03
CA GLU A 342 18.53 31.13 18.09
C GLU A 342 18.50 29.59 18.06
N PRO A 343 19.57 28.92 18.52
CA PRO A 343 19.79 27.51 18.22
C PRO A 343 19.12 26.60 19.24
N ALA A 344 18.27 25.70 18.76
CA ALA A 344 17.82 24.54 19.54
C ALA A 344 18.64 23.31 19.16
N THR A 345 19.16 22.70 20.18
CA THR A 345 20.08 21.59 20.34
C THR A 345 19.83 20.33 19.49
N ALA A 346 20.93 19.77 19.06
CA ALA A 346 21.25 18.54 18.36
C ALA A 346 20.36 17.33 18.60
N GLY A 347 19.80 16.83 17.48
CA GLY A 347 19.41 15.45 17.26
C GLY A 347 19.51 15.20 15.75
N THR A 348 20.44 14.37 15.34
CA THR A 348 20.83 14.08 13.97
C THR A 348 19.68 13.49 13.12
N SER A 349 18.89 14.34 12.48
CA SER A 349 17.99 13.92 11.39
C SER A 349 18.29 14.77 10.15
N THR A 350 18.80 14.16 9.11
CA THR A 350 19.17 14.77 7.82
C THR A 350 17.96 15.30 7.01
N GLY A 351 16.77 15.37 7.58
CA GLY A 351 15.55 15.88 6.90
C GLY A 351 15.12 15.08 5.64
N LEU A 352 15.76 13.95 5.37
CA LEU A 352 15.50 13.12 4.22
C LEU A 352 14.30 12.19 4.46
N THR A 353 13.42 12.08 3.46
CA THR A 353 12.36 11.06 3.43
C THR A 353 12.95 9.65 3.37
N ALA A 354 12.16 8.62 3.70
CA ALA A 354 12.58 7.22 3.59
C ALA A 354 13.10 6.89 2.17
N ARG A 355 12.42 7.41 1.14
CA ARG A 355 12.80 7.19 -0.26
C ARG A 355 14.09 7.92 -0.64
N GLU A 356 14.28 9.14 -0.18
CA GLU A 356 15.51 9.89 -0.39
C GLU A 356 16.70 9.22 0.32
N ARG A 357 16.49 8.61 1.48
CA ARG A 357 17.52 7.82 2.18
C ARG A 357 17.93 6.59 1.34
N GLN A 358 16.97 5.83 0.81
CA GLN A 358 17.26 4.69 -0.08
C GLN A 358 18.05 5.11 -1.31
N VAL A 359 17.65 6.23 -1.96
CA VAL A 359 18.39 6.77 -3.09
C VAL A 359 19.79 7.20 -2.68
N LEU A 360 19.95 7.85 -1.52
CA LEU A 360 21.23 8.30 -0.99
C LEU A 360 22.18 7.14 -0.66
N GLU A 361 21.68 6.04 -0.11
CA GLU A 361 22.45 4.82 0.15
C GLU A 361 23.00 4.23 -1.16
N LEU A 362 22.17 4.14 -2.19
CA LEU A 362 22.60 3.64 -3.51
C LEU A 362 23.58 4.62 -4.21
N LEU A 363 23.41 5.92 -4.00
CA LEU A 363 24.40 6.93 -4.41
C LEU A 363 25.75 6.75 -3.69
N ALA A 364 25.73 6.42 -2.40
CA ALA A 364 26.94 6.16 -1.62
C ALA A 364 27.72 4.92 -2.12
N MET A 365 27.01 3.95 -2.69
CA MET A 365 27.59 2.80 -3.39
C MET A 365 28.10 3.12 -4.82
N GLY A 366 27.94 4.36 -5.28
CA GLY A 366 28.42 4.80 -6.60
C GLY A 366 27.54 4.41 -7.77
N LEU A 367 26.31 3.93 -7.55
CA LEU A 367 25.39 3.49 -8.61
C LEU A 367 24.91 4.67 -9.47
N THR A 368 24.84 4.49 -10.79
CA THR A 368 24.27 5.49 -11.71
C THR A 368 22.76 5.64 -11.53
N ASN A 369 22.16 6.76 -11.97
CA ASN A 369 20.71 6.96 -11.90
C ASN A 369 19.94 5.83 -12.58
N ARG A 370 20.45 5.30 -13.69
CA ARG A 370 19.88 4.15 -14.39
C ARG A 370 19.89 2.89 -13.52
N ARG A 371 20.97 2.61 -12.82
CA ARG A 371 21.07 1.45 -11.90
C ARG A 371 20.20 1.64 -10.68
N ILE A 372 20.16 2.85 -10.11
CA ILE A 372 19.28 3.21 -9.00
C ILE A 372 17.81 3.05 -9.43
N ALA A 373 17.47 3.53 -10.64
CA ALA A 373 16.14 3.37 -11.21
C ALA A 373 15.76 1.90 -11.34
N GLN A 374 16.65 1.06 -11.85
CA GLN A 374 16.47 -0.39 -11.93
C GLN A 374 16.31 -1.04 -10.54
N THR A 375 17.18 -0.69 -9.58
CA THR A 375 17.16 -1.24 -8.23
C THR A 375 15.93 -0.84 -7.45
N LEU A 376 15.44 0.38 -7.63
CA LEU A 376 14.29 0.92 -6.93
C LEU A 376 12.98 0.82 -7.72
N PHE A 377 13.03 0.24 -8.92
CA PHE A 377 11.88 0.06 -9.84
C PHE A 377 11.12 1.38 -10.12
N ILE A 378 11.88 2.45 -10.41
CA ILE A 378 11.36 3.76 -10.78
C ILE A 378 12.05 4.26 -12.06
N THR A 379 11.53 5.37 -12.63
CA THR A 379 12.17 5.94 -13.83
C THR A 379 13.46 6.69 -13.48
N GLU A 380 14.42 6.76 -14.44
CA GLU A 380 15.63 7.56 -14.27
C GLU A 380 15.31 9.04 -13.97
N LYS A 381 14.21 9.55 -14.55
CA LYS A 381 13.70 10.90 -14.29
C LYS A 381 13.28 11.08 -12.84
N THR A 382 12.60 10.08 -12.27
CA THR A 382 12.20 10.08 -10.85
C THR A 382 13.43 10.05 -9.94
N VAL A 383 14.44 9.22 -10.27
CA VAL A 383 15.72 9.23 -9.52
C VAL A 383 16.39 10.60 -9.60
N SER A 384 16.41 11.23 -10.77
CA SER A 384 17.00 12.57 -10.93
C SER A 384 16.32 13.61 -10.02
N VAL A 385 15.00 13.57 -9.89
CA VAL A 385 14.25 14.45 -8.98
C VAL A 385 14.64 14.17 -7.52
N HIS A 386 14.69 12.90 -7.11
CA HIS A 386 15.14 12.57 -5.75
C HIS A 386 16.58 13.03 -5.48
N VAL A 387 17.48 12.85 -6.45
CA VAL A 387 18.88 13.33 -6.32
C VAL A 387 18.92 14.83 -6.13
N THR A 388 18.15 15.61 -6.91
CA THR A 388 18.08 17.07 -6.75
C THR A 388 17.61 17.44 -5.34
N HIS A 389 16.52 16.87 -4.85
CA HIS A 389 16.03 17.12 -3.49
C HIS A 389 17.02 16.69 -2.39
N ILE A 390 17.75 15.59 -2.58
CA ILE A 390 18.79 15.15 -1.66
C ILE A 390 19.94 16.17 -1.60
N LEU A 391 20.41 16.66 -2.77
CA LEU A 391 21.46 17.66 -2.84
C LEU A 391 21.05 18.95 -2.13
N GLU A 392 19.83 19.41 -2.35
CA GLU A 392 19.25 20.58 -1.70
C GLU A 392 19.16 20.39 -0.17
N LYS A 393 18.59 19.27 0.30
CA LYS A 393 18.42 19.01 1.72
C LYS A 393 19.74 18.80 2.47
N LEU A 394 20.73 18.20 1.82
CA LEU A 394 22.08 18.02 2.36
C LEU A 394 22.97 19.24 2.15
N GLN A 395 22.48 20.28 1.46
CA GLN A 395 23.23 21.51 1.14
C GLN A 395 24.55 21.23 0.41
N VAL A 396 24.54 20.27 -0.53
CA VAL A 396 25.72 19.90 -1.32
C VAL A 396 25.47 20.14 -2.81
N THR A 397 26.52 20.44 -3.54
CA THR A 397 26.44 20.85 -4.94
C THR A 397 26.56 19.69 -5.95
N ASN A 398 27.01 18.52 -5.49
CA ASN A 398 27.16 17.36 -6.38
C ASN A 398 26.93 16.02 -5.66
N ARG A 399 26.63 14.99 -6.49
CA ARG A 399 26.33 13.64 -6.03
C ARG A 399 27.45 12.95 -5.25
N SER A 400 28.71 13.30 -5.55
CA SER A 400 29.87 12.72 -4.88
C SER A 400 29.94 13.17 -3.42
N GLN A 401 29.61 14.45 -3.16
CA GLN A 401 29.51 14.99 -1.81
C GLN A 401 28.34 14.35 -1.03
N ALA A 402 27.18 14.17 -1.66
CA ALA A 402 26.06 13.48 -1.04
C ALA A 402 26.42 12.04 -0.64
N GLY A 403 27.07 11.30 -1.55
CA GLY A 403 27.57 9.95 -1.26
C GLY A 403 28.64 9.88 -0.17
N ALA A 404 29.49 10.89 -0.05
CA ALA A 404 30.49 10.98 1.03
C ALA A 404 29.81 11.19 2.40
N ILE A 405 28.82 12.06 2.47
CA ILE A 405 28.01 12.28 3.69
C ILE A 405 27.33 10.99 4.13
N ALA A 406 26.71 10.25 3.21
CA ALA A 406 26.06 8.98 3.53
C ALA A 406 27.05 7.94 4.13
N ARG A 407 28.26 7.86 3.59
CA ARG A 407 29.30 6.97 4.10
C ARG A 407 29.83 7.38 5.49
N SER A 408 29.84 8.66 5.78
CA SER A 408 30.27 9.17 7.12
C SER A 408 29.22 8.93 8.18
N HIS A 409 27.92 8.98 7.85
CA HIS A 409 26.84 8.70 8.79
C HIS A 409 26.54 7.19 8.99
N GLY A 410 27.05 6.31 8.13
CA GLY A 410 26.93 4.84 8.25
C GLY A 410 27.98 4.18 9.15
N LYS A 411 28.97 4.90 9.66
CA LYS A 411 29.95 4.40 10.62
C LYS A 411 29.54 4.79 12.04
N ALA A 412 28.83 3.91 12.75
CA ALA A 412 28.81 3.92 14.20
C ALA A 412 30.21 3.55 14.70
N PRO A 413 30.74 4.18 15.79
CA PRO A 413 32.08 3.89 16.29
C PRO A 413 32.11 2.47 16.86
N ALA A 414 32.99 1.61 16.31
CA ALA A 414 33.38 0.37 16.94
C ALA A 414 34.26 0.72 18.17
N GLU A 415 33.82 0.33 19.33
CA GLU A 415 34.60 0.41 20.58
C GLU A 415 35.85 -0.47 20.49
N GLY A 416 36.98 0.07 21.04
CA GLY A 416 38.06 -0.74 21.53
C GLY A 416 39.35 -0.73 20.72
N GLU A 417 40.04 0.41 20.70
CA GLU A 417 41.48 0.44 20.45
C GLU A 417 42.21 -0.08 21.67
N VAL A 418 42.69 -1.31 21.59
CA VAL A 418 43.73 -1.82 22.52
C VAL A 418 45.07 -1.55 21.87
N THR A 419 45.80 -0.60 22.45
CA THR A 419 47.20 -0.31 22.17
C THR A 419 48.08 -1.51 22.48
N PRO A 420 48.98 -1.99 21.62
CA PRO A 420 50.07 -2.86 22.03
C PRO A 420 51.29 -2.01 22.41
N ALA A 421 51.73 -2.25 23.63
CA ALA A 421 52.98 -1.72 24.19
C ALA A 421 54.19 -2.18 23.39
N ASN A 422 55.06 -1.23 23.26
CA ASN A 422 56.44 -1.33 22.74
C ASN A 422 57.29 -2.25 23.61
N ASP A 423 57.96 -3.24 23.05
CA ASP A 423 59.12 -3.87 23.64
C ASP A 423 60.20 -4.08 22.55
N PRO A 424 61.43 -3.50 22.78
CA PRO A 424 62.53 -3.67 21.86
C PRO A 424 63.53 -4.69 22.44
N SER A 425 63.75 -5.79 21.77
CA SER A 425 65.07 -6.44 21.80
C SER A 425 65.07 -7.81 21.09
N GLY A 426 65.93 -7.95 20.14
CA GLY A 426 67.02 -8.90 20.23
C GLY A 426 67.02 -10.06 19.25
N ARG A 427 67.71 -9.86 18.15
CA ARG A 427 68.70 -10.78 17.54
C ARG A 427 68.47 -12.31 17.57
N GLY A 428 68.63 -12.91 16.42
CA GLY A 428 69.30 -14.22 16.33
C GLY A 428 68.86 -15.11 15.18
N LYS A 429 69.52 -15.02 14.10
CA LYS A 429 70.11 -15.95 13.11
C LYS A 429 69.77 -17.46 13.21
N ILE A 430 69.66 -18.03 12.00
CA ILE A 430 70.15 -19.35 11.48
C ILE A 430 69.20 -20.53 11.78
N ASN A 431 68.60 -21.14 10.82
CA ASN A 431 68.96 -22.04 9.71
C ASN A 431 67.76 -22.26 8.79
#